data_c56a5248697977910a79e22f3f0580c0
#
_entry.id   c56a5248697977910a79e22f3f0580c0
#
_cell.length_a   1.000
_cell.length_b   1.000
_cell.length_c   1.000
_cell.angle_alpha   90.00
_cell.angle_beta   90.00
_cell.angle_gamma   90.00
#
_symmetry.space_group_name_H-M   'P 1'
#
loop_
_entity.id
_entity.type
_entity.pdbx_description
1 polymer ?
#
loop_
_entity_poly.entity_id
_entity_poly.type
_entity_poly.pdbx_seq_one_letter_code
_entity_poly.pdbx_strand_id
1 'polypeptide(L)'
;KLSTTREAFDGLNTEVGNVVVAIDNIRREIETVNTAKNDVMSSMESLAAIAQENAASTEETSASMTELSGIVTDCNAQTKNLVDIAENLSDNVNQFRIKE
;
A
#
# COMPACT_ATOMS: atom_id res chain seq x y z
N LYS A 1 -28.29 60.42 -29.79
CA LYS A 1 -27.68 60.45 -28.43
C LYS A 1 -28.40 59.52 -27.46
N LEU A 2 -29.74 59.60 -27.36
CA LEU A 2 -30.52 58.67 -26.52
C LEU A 2 -30.43 57.23 -26.99
N SER A 3 -30.35 56.96 -28.29
CA SER A 3 -30.18 55.63 -28.89
C SER A 3 -28.84 55.00 -28.53
N THR A 4 -27.77 55.80 -28.58
CA THR A 4 -26.43 55.34 -28.23
C THR A 4 -26.30 55.01 -26.74
N THR A 5 -26.91 55.79 -25.88
CA THR A 5 -26.99 55.58 -24.44
C THR A 5 -27.76 54.29 -24.11
N ARG A 6 -28.87 54.04 -24.77
CA ARG A 6 -29.71 52.89 -24.62
C ARG A 6 -28.94 51.64 -25.05
N GLU A 7 -28.23 51.69 -26.18
CA GLU A 7 -27.37 50.59 -26.66
C GLU A 7 -26.26 50.27 -25.66
N ALA A 8 -25.66 51.29 -25.06
CA ALA A 8 -24.64 51.11 -24.02
C ALA A 8 -25.23 50.44 -22.77
N PHE A 9 -26.41 50.82 -22.32
CA PHE A 9 -27.11 50.16 -21.22
C PHE A 9 -27.53 48.74 -21.53
N ASP A 10 -28.00 48.46 -22.74
CA ASP A 10 -28.35 47.11 -23.17
C ASP A 10 -27.08 46.20 -23.25
N GLY A 11 -25.97 46.75 -23.73
CA GLY A 11 -24.68 46.07 -23.73
C GLY A 11 -24.18 45.76 -22.34
N LEU A 12 -24.33 46.74 -21.42
CA LEU A 12 -23.97 46.57 -20.02
C LEU A 12 -24.84 45.49 -19.34
N ASN A 13 -26.15 45.50 -19.58
CA ASN A 13 -27.04 44.44 -19.06
C ASN A 13 -26.67 43.05 -19.57
N THR A 14 -26.28 42.94 -20.82
CA THR A 14 -25.82 41.67 -21.41
C THR A 14 -24.55 41.21 -20.74
N GLU A 15 -23.57 42.10 -20.54
CA GLU A 15 -22.30 41.76 -19.85
C GLU A 15 -22.54 41.39 -18.41
N VAL A 16 -23.40 42.05 -17.68
CA VAL A 16 -23.78 41.68 -16.30
C VAL A 16 -24.44 40.32 -16.29
N GLY A 17 -25.32 40.01 -17.26
CA GLY A 17 -25.89 38.67 -17.42
C GLY A 17 -24.83 37.58 -17.64
N ASN A 18 -23.84 37.85 -18.49
CA ASN A 18 -22.74 36.97 -18.75
C ASN A 18 -21.89 36.70 -17.49
N VAL A 19 -21.65 37.76 -16.70
CA VAL A 19 -20.93 37.65 -15.41
C VAL A 19 -21.71 36.77 -14.43
N VAL A 20 -23.01 36.94 -14.33
CA VAL A 20 -23.88 36.12 -13.45
C VAL A 20 -23.81 34.64 -13.84
N VAL A 21 -23.87 34.34 -15.15
CA VAL A 21 -23.73 32.97 -15.64
C VAL A 21 -22.35 32.42 -15.32
N ALA A 22 -21.29 33.21 -15.51
CA ALA A 22 -19.93 32.80 -15.19
C ALA A 22 -19.76 32.49 -13.69
N ILE A 23 -20.38 33.32 -12.82
CA ILE A 23 -20.35 33.09 -11.36
C ILE A 23 -21.08 31.79 -10.99
N ASP A 24 -22.23 31.52 -11.61
CA ASP A 24 -22.96 30.27 -11.38
C ASP A 24 -22.15 29.05 -11.82
N ASN A 25 -21.47 29.12 -12.96
CA ASN A 25 -20.57 28.06 -13.42
C ASN A 25 -19.41 27.84 -12.45
N ILE A 26 -18.80 28.93 -11.97
CA ILE A 26 -17.72 28.83 -10.97
C ILE A 26 -18.23 28.15 -9.69
N ARG A 27 -19.41 28.50 -9.24
CA ARG A 27 -20.05 27.90 -8.06
C ARG A 27 -20.20 26.37 -8.24
N ARG A 28 -20.66 25.93 -9.39
CA ARG A 28 -20.81 24.51 -9.72
C ARG A 28 -19.45 23.79 -9.76
N GLU A 29 -18.45 24.44 -10.32
CA GLU A 29 -17.10 23.91 -10.35
C GLU A 29 -16.53 23.77 -8.93
N ILE A 30 -16.78 24.73 -8.05
CA ILE A 30 -16.38 24.65 -6.63
C ILE A 30 -17.06 23.46 -5.94
N GLU A 31 -18.35 23.25 -6.19
CA GLU A 31 -19.08 22.09 -5.66
C GLU A 31 -18.45 20.76 -6.15
N THR A 32 -18.11 20.70 -7.42
CA THR A 32 -17.42 19.53 -8.02
C THR A 32 -16.05 19.31 -7.38
N VAL A 33 -15.27 20.37 -7.19
CA VAL A 33 -13.96 20.31 -6.51
C VAL A 33 -14.11 19.84 -5.07
N ASN A 34 -15.12 20.33 -4.35
CA ASN A 34 -15.39 19.90 -2.97
C ASN A 34 -15.73 18.40 -2.91
N THR A 35 -16.54 17.91 -3.83
CA THR A 35 -16.86 16.49 -3.93
C THR A 35 -15.60 15.69 -4.19
N ALA A 36 -14.81 16.07 -5.19
CA ALA A 36 -13.55 15.41 -5.52
C ALA A 36 -12.56 15.43 -4.34
N LYS A 37 -12.50 16.53 -3.62
CA LYS A 37 -11.69 16.64 -2.39
C LYS A 37 -12.12 15.62 -1.35
N ASN A 38 -13.41 15.47 -1.10
CA ASN A 38 -13.93 14.49 -0.13
C ASN A 38 -13.62 13.05 -0.56
N ASP A 39 -13.73 12.76 -1.85
CA ASP A 39 -13.38 11.44 -2.39
C ASP A 39 -11.89 11.14 -2.20
N VAL A 40 -11.04 12.15 -2.44
CA VAL A 40 -9.59 12.03 -2.20
C VAL A 40 -9.31 11.80 -0.71
N MET A 41 -9.97 12.54 0.19
CA MET A 41 -9.81 12.35 1.63
C MET A 41 -10.19 10.93 2.06
N SER A 42 -11.33 10.42 1.59
CA SER A 42 -11.76 9.04 1.86
C SER A 42 -10.78 8.00 1.31
N SER A 43 -10.22 8.27 0.13
CA SER A 43 -9.19 7.40 -0.46
C SER A 43 -7.90 7.41 0.37
N MET A 44 -7.52 8.58 0.90
CA MET A 44 -6.34 8.72 1.75
C MET A 44 -6.52 8.00 3.09
N GLU A 45 -7.72 8.05 3.69
CA GLU A 45 -8.03 7.28 4.90
C GLU A 45 -7.92 5.77 4.64
N SER A 46 -8.47 5.31 3.52
CA SER A 46 -8.36 3.91 3.11
C SER A 46 -6.91 3.49 2.87
N LEU A 47 -6.13 4.37 2.23
CA LEU A 47 -4.70 4.12 1.98
C LEU A 47 -3.91 4.06 3.29
N ALA A 48 -4.22 4.92 4.25
CA ALA A 48 -3.60 4.88 5.57
C ALA A 48 -3.89 3.56 6.30
N ALA A 49 -5.14 3.08 6.23
CA ALA A 49 -5.53 1.78 6.80
C ALA A 49 -4.76 0.63 6.15
N ILE A 50 -4.65 0.62 4.82
CA ILE A 50 -3.88 -0.39 4.07
C ILE A 50 -2.40 -0.32 4.45
N ALA A 51 -1.84 0.86 4.61
CA ALA A 51 -0.44 1.02 5.03
C ALA A 51 -0.19 0.44 6.43
N GLN A 52 -1.12 0.63 7.36
CA GLN A 52 -1.04 0.03 8.70
C GLN A 52 -1.14 -1.49 8.64
N GLU A 53 -2.05 -2.02 7.85
CA GLU A 53 -2.20 -3.47 7.65
C GLU A 53 -0.93 -4.07 7.02
N ASN A 54 -0.37 -3.39 6.02
CA ASN A 54 0.88 -3.83 5.39
C ASN A 54 2.06 -3.81 6.38
N ALA A 55 2.14 -2.80 7.24
CA ALA A 55 3.17 -2.74 8.28
C ALA A 55 3.04 -3.93 9.25
N ALA A 56 1.83 -4.21 9.73
CA ALA A 56 1.56 -5.36 10.60
C ALA A 56 1.90 -6.70 9.93
N SER A 57 1.51 -6.87 8.65
CA SER A 57 1.85 -8.08 7.88
C SER A 57 3.36 -8.23 7.67
N THR A 58 4.07 -7.11 7.51
CA THR A 58 5.53 -7.12 7.38
C THR A 58 6.19 -7.55 8.68
N GLU A 59 5.69 -7.07 9.83
CA GLU A 59 6.18 -7.48 11.15
C GLU A 59 5.95 -8.99 11.38
N GLU A 60 4.75 -9.49 11.06
CA GLU A 60 4.41 -10.91 11.15
C GLU A 60 5.30 -11.77 10.24
N THR A 61 5.52 -11.32 9.01
CA THR A 61 6.43 -11.99 8.07
C THR A 61 7.85 -12.04 8.61
N SER A 62 8.33 -10.93 9.17
CA SER A 62 9.66 -10.85 9.77
C SER A 62 9.82 -11.80 10.95
N ALA A 63 8.80 -11.89 11.82
CA ALA A 63 8.77 -12.84 12.93
C ALA A 63 8.81 -14.29 12.42
N SER A 64 7.99 -14.60 11.42
CA SER A 64 7.97 -15.94 10.79
C SER A 64 9.32 -16.31 10.15
N MET A 65 9.99 -15.34 9.52
CA MET A 65 11.33 -15.55 8.95
C MET A 65 12.37 -15.82 10.02
N THR A 66 12.26 -15.17 11.18
CA THR A 66 13.14 -15.41 12.33
C THR A 66 12.93 -16.83 12.87
N GLU A 67 11.68 -17.25 13.02
CA GLU A 67 11.33 -18.60 13.45
C GLU A 67 11.84 -19.66 12.45
N LEU A 68 11.63 -19.41 11.16
CA LEU A 68 12.11 -20.29 10.09
C LEU A 68 13.64 -20.42 10.13
N SER A 69 14.35 -19.33 10.36
CA SER A 69 15.83 -19.35 10.52
C SER A 69 16.26 -20.22 11.69
N GLY A 70 15.54 -20.19 12.82
CA GLY A 70 15.74 -21.07 13.96
C GLY A 70 15.55 -22.55 13.57
N ILE A 71 14.45 -22.86 12.89
CA ILE A 71 14.14 -24.22 12.42
C ILE A 71 15.24 -24.74 11.49
N VAL A 72 15.72 -23.92 10.56
CA VAL A 72 16.82 -24.30 9.65
C VAL A 72 18.11 -24.58 10.44
N THR A 73 18.41 -23.79 11.44
CA THR A 73 19.58 -24.02 12.31
C THR A 73 19.46 -25.34 13.07
N ASP A 74 18.30 -25.63 13.64
CA ASP A 74 18.04 -26.90 14.35
C ASP A 74 18.11 -28.11 13.38
N CYS A 75 17.56 -27.96 12.19
CA CYS A 75 17.63 -28.99 11.16
C CYS A 75 19.09 -29.29 10.77
N ASN A 76 19.91 -28.28 10.62
CA ASN A 76 21.33 -28.45 10.33
C ASN A 76 22.05 -29.18 11.48
N ALA A 77 21.76 -28.86 12.74
CA ALA A 77 22.31 -29.52 13.89
C ALA A 77 21.88 -31.00 13.95
N GLN A 78 20.64 -31.31 13.70
CA GLN A 78 20.13 -32.69 13.66
C GLN A 78 20.73 -33.48 12.50
N THR A 79 20.89 -32.85 11.34
CA THR A 79 21.56 -33.50 10.20
C THR A 79 23.01 -33.87 10.53
N LYS A 80 23.73 -32.99 11.20
CA LYS A 80 25.08 -33.24 11.66
C LYS A 80 25.13 -34.44 12.64
N ASN A 81 24.19 -34.46 13.62
CA ASN A 81 24.06 -35.58 14.54
C ASN A 81 23.81 -36.93 13.80
N LEU A 82 22.96 -36.90 12.77
CA LEU A 82 22.71 -38.09 11.95
C LEU A 82 23.96 -38.57 11.21
N VAL A 83 24.76 -37.66 10.70
CA VAL A 83 26.05 -38.00 10.06
C VAL A 83 27.00 -38.66 11.08
N ASP A 84 27.11 -38.05 12.27
CA ASP A 84 27.97 -38.60 13.34
C ASP A 84 27.50 -39.99 13.76
N ILE A 85 26.19 -40.22 13.91
CA ILE A 85 25.60 -41.54 14.22
C ILE A 85 25.92 -42.55 13.11
N ALA A 86 25.77 -42.15 11.85
CA ALA A 86 26.05 -43.01 10.69
C ALA A 86 27.53 -43.41 10.63
N GLU A 87 28.43 -42.47 10.90
CA GLU A 87 29.88 -42.78 10.99
C GLU A 87 30.18 -43.73 12.11
N ASN A 88 29.65 -43.50 13.31
CA ASN A 88 29.80 -44.40 14.46
C ASN A 88 29.25 -45.80 14.17
N LEU A 89 28.13 -45.91 13.51
CA LEU A 89 27.52 -47.16 13.12
C LEU A 89 28.40 -47.89 12.09
N SER A 90 28.92 -47.18 11.11
CA SER A 90 29.84 -47.70 10.10
C SER A 90 31.11 -48.26 10.75
N ASP A 91 31.70 -47.54 11.71
CA ASP A 91 32.89 -47.98 12.44
C ASP A 91 32.60 -49.21 13.27
N ASN A 92 31.46 -49.27 13.97
CA ASN A 92 31.05 -50.45 14.74
C ASN A 92 30.83 -51.68 13.85
N VAL A 93 30.23 -51.51 12.70
CA VAL A 93 30.04 -52.61 11.72
C VAL A 93 31.38 -53.09 11.20
N ASN A 94 32.29 -52.17 10.88
CA ASN A 94 33.65 -52.51 10.45
C ASN A 94 34.43 -53.25 11.53
N GLN A 95 34.35 -52.87 12.81
CA GLN A 95 34.94 -53.59 13.91
C GLN A 95 34.38 -55.01 14.05
N PHE A 96 33.06 -55.14 13.91
CA PHE A 96 32.43 -56.48 13.93
C PHE A 96 32.90 -57.38 12.79
N ARG A 97 33.08 -56.78 11.61
CA ARG A 97 33.54 -57.52 10.43
C ARG A 97 34.99 -57.95 10.52
N ILE A 98 35.80 -57.19 11.20
CA ILE A 98 37.27 -57.58 11.42
C ILE A 98 37.39 -58.62 12.44
N LYS A 99 36.50 -58.79 13.43
CA LYS A 99 36.52 -59.83 14.48
C LYS A 99 36.06 -61.22 14.00
N GLU A 100 35.38 -61.26 12.85
CA GLU A 100 35.02 -62.48 12.14
C GLU A 100 36.17 -62.92 11.20
#